data_1cf345ae58b450ba24f4456ce4c20d0e
#
_entry.id   1cf345ae58b450ba24f4456ce4c20d0e
#
_cell.length_a   1.000
_cell.length_b   1.000
_cell.length_c   1.000
_cell.angle_alpha   90.00
_cell.angle_beta   90.00
_cell.angle_gamma   90.00
#
_symmetry.space_group_name_H-M   'P 1'
#
loop_
_entity.id
_entity.type
_entity.pdbx_description
1 polymer ?
#
loop_
_entity_poly.entity_id
_entity_poly.type
_entity_poly.pdbx_seq_one_letter_code
_entity_poly.pdbx_strand_id
1 'polypeptide(L)'
;MPARGLSLTFREPGGVDASPLLRKLRPVAISDEDLERLRRCVELAQAALDDGDEPFGSILVGGDGAVFYEDRNRVKDGDHTRHPEFAIAQWAVGNLTPDERAIATVYTSGEHCPMCAAGHAWVGLGRIVYATSSEQLTQWRAEWGAPPSPVAPLPINAVAPGVPVDGPAPELADAMRALYEAKFRP
;
A
#
# COMPACT_ATOMS: atom_id res chain seq x y z
N MET A 1 -70.32 -5.10 -4.05
CA MET A 1 -69.44 -5.52 -2.94
C MET A 1 -68.05 -4.87 -3.14
N PRO A 2 -67.58 -3.96 -2.27
CA PRO A 2 -66.31 -3.31 -2.46
C PRO A 2 -65.19 -4.19 -1.92
N ALA A 3 -64.09 -4.26 -2.68
CA ALA A 3 -62.89 -4.98 -2.34
C ALA A 3 -62.14 -4.31 -1.15
N ARG A 4 -61.77 -5.12 -0.17
CA ARG A 4 -60.98 -4.69 0.98
C ARG A 4 -59.51 -4.61 0.54
N GLY A 5 -58.94 -3.39 0.56
CA GLY A 5 -57.51 -3.17 0.37
C GLY A 5 -56.71 -3.64 1.61
N LEU A 6 -55.76 -4.57 1.44
CA LEU A 6 -54.74 -4.89 2.43
C LEU A 6 -53.65 -3.80 2.38
N SER A 7 -53.57 -3.03 3.44
CA SER A 7 -52.42 -2.13 3.67
C SER A 7 -51.27 -2.94 4.27
N LEU A 8 -50.23 -3.16 3.49
CA LEU A 8 -48.95 -3.71 3.98
C LEU A 8 -48.13 -2.56 4.55
N THR A 9 -48.06 -2.47 5.87
CA THR A 9 -47.12 -1.61 6.55
C THR A 9 -45.73 -2.25 6.53
N PHE A 10 -44.84 -1.71 5.71
CA PHE A 10 -43.41 -2.05 5.76
C PHE A 10 -42.81 -1.50 7.07
N ARG A 11 -42.36 -2.41 7.94
CA ARG A 11 -41.60 -2.08 9.13
C ARG A 11 -40.12 -1.93 8.68
N GLU A 12 -39.57 -0.75 8.79
CA GLU A 12 -38.15 -0.54 8.55
C GLU A 12 -37.32 -1.41 9.50
N PRO A 13 -36.30 -2.13 9.02
CA PRO A 13 -35.41 -2.88 9.90
C PRO A 13 -34.61 -1.87 10.72
N GLY A 14 -34.64 -2.04 12.04
CA GLY A 14 -33.91 -1.19 13.00
C GLY A 14 -32.47 -1.02 12.59
N GLY A 15 -32.01 0.26 12.55
CA GLY A 15 -30.66 0.61 12.20
C GLY A 15 -29.67 -0.07 13.14
N VAL A 16 -28.83 -0.95 12.57
CA VAL A 16 -27.63 -1.43 13.25
C VAL A 16 -26.68 -0.26 13.41
N ASP A 17 -26.38 0.07 14.66
CA ASP A 17 -25.40 1.12 14.99
C ASP A 17 -24.01 0.70 14.45
N ALA A 18 -23.65 1.29 13.32
CA ALA A 18 -22.34 1.08 12.65
C ALA A 18 -21.18 1.78 13.38
N SER A 19 -21.46 2.45 14.51
CA SER A 19 -20.52 3.29 15.26
C SER A 19 -19.25 2.59 15.78
N PRO A 20 -19.24 1.32 16.21
CA PRO A 20 -18.01 0.68 16.72
C PRO A 20 -17.02 0.24 15.62
N LEU A 21 -17.51 -0.10 14.41
CA LEU A 21 -16.65 -0.54 13.32
C LEU A 21 -15.98 0.64 12.59
N LEU A 22 -16.68 1.74 12.42
CA LEU A 22 -16.15 2.97 11.79
C LEU A 22 -15.11 3.69 12.66
N ARG A 23 -15.08 3.42 13.98
CA ARG A 23 -14.10 4.01 14.90
C ARG A 23 -12.70 3.42 14.77
N LYS A 24 -12.53 2.29 14.07
CA LYS A 24 -11.24 1.60 13.88
C LYS A 24 -10.45 2.03 12.64
N LEU A 25 -11.01 2.89 11.79
CA LEU A 25 -10.39 3.30 10.52
C LEU A 25 -10.05 4.81 10.47
N ARG A 26 -9.68 5.43 11.61
CA ARG A 26 -9.02 6.73 11.52
C ARG A 26 -7.59 6.50 11.07
N PRO A 27 -7.11 7.18 10.01
CA PRO A 27 -5.68 7.18 9.69
C PRO A 27 -4.91 7.48 10.98
N VAL A 28 -4.04 6.60 11.40
CA VAL A 28 -3.07 6.91 12.44
C VAL A 28 -2.10 7.87 11.77
N ALA A 29 -1.92 9.07 12.32
CA ALA A 29 -0.93 9.99 11.76
C ALA A 29 0.42 9.29 11.72
N ILE A 30 1.14 9.42 10.60
CA ILE A 30 2.50 8.90 10.43
C ILE A 30 3.36 9.45 11.57
N SER A 31 3.95 8.58 12.36
CA SER A 31 4.80 8.94 13.50
C SER A 31 6.24 9.24 13.04
N ASP A 32 7.06 9.83 13.93
CA ASP A 32 8.48 10.05 13.64
C ASP A 32 9.22 8.72 13.39
N GLU A 33 8.82 7.64 14.08
CA GLU A 33 9.37 6.29 13.84
C GLU A 33 8.96 5.78 12.45
N ASP A 34 7.69 5.94 12.05
CA ASP A 34 7.25 5.59 10.71
C ASP A 34 8.07 6.36 9.65
N LEU A 35 8.32 7.66 9.87
CA LEU A 35 9.13 8.47 8.96
C LEU A 35 10.58 7.98 8.85
N GLU A 36 11.19 7.53 9.94
CA GLU A 36 12.52 6.93 9.92
C GLU A 36 12.55 5.66 9.07
N ARG A 37 11.55 4.77 9.25
CA ARG A 37 11.39 3.56 8.45
C ARG A 37 11.15 3.88 6.97
N LEU A 38 10.33 4.87 6.67
CA LEU A 38 10.09 5.33 5.29
C LEU A 38 11.35 5.93 4.65
N ARG A 39 12.21 6.64 5.40
CA ARG A 39 13.52 7.11 4.88
C ARG A 39 14.38 5.93 4.43
N ARG A 40 14.39 4.84 5.19
CA ARG A 40 15.08 3.61 4.76
C ARG A 40 14.52 3.07 3.44
N CYS A 41 13.20 3.10 3.25
CA CYS A 41 12.58 2.70 1.98
C CYS A 41 13.01 3.62 0.82
N VAL A 42 13.16 4.92 1.05
CA VAL A 42 13.67 5.88 0.04
C VAL A 42 15.14 5.58 -0.32
N GLU A 43 15.99 5.21 0.65
CA GLU A 43 17.37 4.78 0.38
C GLU A 43 17.41 3.51 -0.50
N LEU A 44 16.54 2.54 -0.23
CA LEU A 44 16.41 1.34 -1.04
C LEU A 44 15.89 1.66 -2.45
N ALA A 45 14.97 2.62 -2.58
CA ALA A 45 14.50 3.12 -3.87
C ALA A 45 15.61 3.80 -4.68
N GLN A 46 16.46 4.61 -4.02
CA GLN A 46 17.65 5.19 -4.65
C GLN A 46 18.60 4.08 -5.13
N ALA A 47 18.88 3.08 -4.29
CA ALA A 47 19.73 1.96 -4.68
C ALA A 47 19.16 1.14 -5.85
N ALA A 48 17.83 1.03 -5.98
CA ALA A 48 17.19 0.43 -7.15
C ALA A 48 17.46 1.27 -8.41
N LEU A 49 17.27 2.59 -8.31
CA LEU A 49 17.53 3.53 -9.42
C LEU A 49 18.99 3.47 -9.89
N ASP A 50 19.94 3.48 -8.95
CA ASP A 50 21.38 3.42 -9.25
C ASP A 50 21.76 2.13 -9.98
N ASP A 51 21.03 1.05 -9.72
CA ASP A 51 21.18 -0.26 -10.39
C ASP A 51 20.44 -0.34 -11.74
N GLY A 52 19.67 0.70 -12.11
CA GLY A 52 18.89 0.79 -13.34
C GLY A 52 17.46 0.24 -13.24
N ASP A 53 17.01 -0.14 -12.05
CA ASP A 53 15.65 -0.58 -11.77
C ASP A 53 14.70 0.62 -11.57
N GLU A 54 13.42 0.35 -11.33
CA GLU A 54 12.45 1.37 -10.93
C GLU A 54 12.67 1.73 -9.45
N PRO A 55 12.55 3.02 -9.04
CA PRO A 55 12.90 3.47 -7.70
C PRO A 55 11.83 3.12 -6.66
N PHE A 56 11.78 1.86 -6.28
CA PHE A 56 10.93 1.37 -5.19
C PHE A 56 11.75 0.54 -4.20
N GLY A 57 11.47 0.74 -2.91
CA GLY A 57 12.10 0.03 -1.82
C GLY A 57 11.12 -0.18 -0.68
N SER A 58 11.22 -1.32 0.00
CA SER A 58 10.30 -1.70 1.07
C SER A 58 10.99 -2.48 2.16
N ILE A 59 10.49 -2.36 3.39
CA ILE A 59 10.93 -3.14 4.54
C ILE A 59 9.75 -3.77 5.27
N LEU A 60 9.97 -4.92 5.88
CA LEU A 60 9.05 -5.60 6.78
C LEU A 60 9.56 -5.45 8.21
N VAL A 61 8.73 -4.91 9.08
CA VAL A 61 9.03 -4.69 10.51
C VAL A 61 8.08 -5.52 11.35
N GLY A 62 8.62 -6.29 12.29
CA GLY A 62 7.84 -7.09 13.23
C GLY A 62 7.14 -6.25 14.28
N GLY A 63 6.21 -6.87 15.03
CA GLY A 63 5.49 -6.20 16.12
C GLY A 63 6.39 -5.76 17.29
N ASP A 64 7.63 -6.25 17.36
CA ASP A 64 8.68 -5.86 18.29
C ASP A 64 9.57 -4.71 17.79
N GLY A 65 9.31 -4.21 16.58
CA GLY A 65 10.09 -3.15 15.93
C GLY A 65 11.35 -3.63 15.19
N ALA A 66 11.64 -4.94 15.20
CA ALA A 66 12.78 -5.48 14.45
C ALA A 66 12.50 -5.50 12.93
N VAL A 67 13.51 -5.14 12.13
CA VAL A 67 13.44 -5.29 10.68
C VAL A 67 13.71 -6.75 10.33
N PHE A 68 12.71 -7.43 9.76
CA PHE A 68 12.80 -8.83 9.37
C PHE A 68 13.31 -9.02 7.95
N TYR A 69 12.94 -8.13 7.06
CA TYR A 69 13.29 -8.23 5.65
C TYR A 69 13.28 -6.85 5.00
N GLU A 70 14.18 -6.62 4.06
CA GLU A 70 14.20 -5.44 3.21
C GLU A 70 14.58 -5.82 1.79
N ASP A 71 13.96 -5.16 0.82
CA ASP A 71 14.25 -5.37 -0.59
C ASP A 71 13.97 -4.09 -1.40
N ARG A 72 14.42 -4.11 -2.65
CA ARG A 72 14.20 -3.09 -3.65
C ARG A 72 13.72 -3.69 -4.96
N ASN A 73 13.17 -2.87 -5.82
CA ASN A 73 12.71 -3.29 -7.15
C ASN A 73 13.86 -3.91 -7.98
N ARG A 74 13.53 -4.92 -8.81
CA ARG A 74 14.47 -5.69 -9.66
C ARG A 74 13.87 -6.04 -11.02
N VAL A 75 13.20 -5.09 -11.67
CA VAL A 75 12.45 -5.33 -12.93
C VAL A 75 13.27 -5.12 -14.20
N LYS A 76 14.49 -4.58 -14.11
CA LYS A 76 15.33 -4.20 -15.26
C LYS A 76 15.61 -5.33 -16.26
N ASP A 77 15.59 -6.57 -15.78
CA ASP A 77 15.86 -7.76 -16.60
C ASP A 77 14.59 -8.33 -17.25
N GLY A 78 13.45 -7.60 -17.19
CA GLY A 78 12.21 -7.93 -17.87
C GLY A 78 11.16 -8.67 -17.05
N ASP A 79 11.46 -9.09 -15.81
CA ASP A 79 10.46 -9.64 -14.89
C ASP A 79 9.82 -8.52 -14.08
N HIS A 80 8.73 -7.97 -14.60
CA HIS A 80 7.96 -6.90 -13.97
C HIS A 80 7.15 -7.33 -12.72
N THR A 81 7.29 -8.56 -12.25
CA THR A 81 6.69 -8.99 -10.97
C THR A 81 7.65 -8.86 -9.80
N ARG A 82 8.92 -8.53 -10.01
CA ARG A 82 9.96 -8.44 -8.98
C ARG A 82 9.89 -7.12 -8.20
N HIS A 83 8.74 -6.90 -7.58
CA HIS A 83 8.49 -5.78 -6.68
C HIS A 83 8.91 -6.14 -5.25
N PRO A 84 9.50 -5.20 -4.47
CA PRO A 84 9.97 -5.46 -3.11
C PRO A 84 8.82 -5.88 -2.16
N GLU A 85 7.65 -5.29 -2.32
CA GLU A 85 6.47 -5.60 -1.50
C GLU A 85 5.97 -7.03 -1.76
N PHE A 86 6.05 -7.49 -3.01
CA PHE A 86 5.67 -8.85 -3.39
C PHE A 86 6.69 -9.88 -2.87
N ALA A 87 7.98 -9.54 -2.92
CA ALA A 87 9.05 -10.34 -2.32
C ALA A 87 8.87 -10.47 -0.80
N ILE A 88 8.49 -9.38 -0.11
CA ILE A 88 8.14 -9.38 1.32
C ILE A 88 6.99 -10.36 1.59
N ALA A 89 5.91 -10.30 0.80
CA ALA A 89 4.76 -11.18 0.98
C ALA A 89 5.15 -12.66 0.84
N GLN A 90 5.95 -13.00 -0.16
CA GLN A 90 6.47 -14.35 -0.38
C GLN A 90 7.39 -14.82 0.76
N TRP A 91 8.31 -13.95 1.20
CA TRP A 91 9.22 -14.26 2.30
C TRP A 91 8.46 -14.49 3.62
N ALA A 92 7.47 -13.64 3.91
CA ALA A 92 6.70 -13.71 5.15
C ALA A 92 5.95 -15.04 5.31
N VAL A 93 5.43 -15.62 4.22
CA VAL A 93 4.77 -16.95 4.27
C VAL A 93 5.72 -18.06 4.71
N GLY A 94 6.97 -18.00 4.28
CA GLY A 94 7.97 -19.03 4.59
C GLY A 94 8.66 -18.85 5.95
N ASN A 95 8.56 -17.68 6.58
CA ASN A 95 9.37 -17.32 7.74
C ASN A 95 8.58 -16.88 8.98
N LEU A 96 7.31 -16.50 8.82
CA LEU A 96 6.48 -15.98 9.91
C LEU A 96 5.20 -16.80 10.06
N THR A 97 4.76 -16.95 11.31
CA THR A 97 3.43 -17.47 11.63
C THR A 97 2.32 -16.50 11.19
N PRO A 98 1.06 -16.96 11.05
CA PRO A 98 -0.06 -16.05 10.75
C PRO A 98 -0.21 -14.88 11.74
N ASP A 99 0.01 -15.13 13.04
CA ASP A 99 -0.11 -14.11 14.07
C ASP A 99 1.02 -13.07 13.97
N GLU A 100 2.26 -13.49 13.69
CA GLU A 100 3.38 -12.58 13.45
C GLU A 100 3.16 -11.73 12.20
N ARG A 101 2.63 -12.31 11.12
CA ARG A 101 2.27 -11.54 9.91
C ARG A 101 1.20 -10.49 10.18
N ALA A 102 0.17 -10.85 10.96
CA ALA A 102 -0.95 -9.96 11.25
C ALA A 102 -0.56 -8.70 12.06
N ILE A 103 0.52 -8.78 12.85
CA ILE A 103 1.04 -7.65 13.65
C ILE A 103 2.23 -6.95 13.02
N ALA A 104 2.78 -7.48 11.92
CA ALA A 104 3.88 -6.86 11.19
C ALA A 104 3.40 -5.65 10.38
N THR A 105 4.33 -4.71 10.14
CA THR A 105 4.09 -3.53 9.30
C THR A 105 5.02 -3.57 8.09
N VAL A 106 4.47 -3.33 6.90
CA VAL A 106 5.24 -3.10 5.69
C VAL A 106 5.36 -1.60 5.46
N TYR A 107 6.58 -1.11 5.43
CA TYR A 107 6.90 0.26 4.99
C TYR A 107 7.37 0.21 3.54
N THR A 108 6.97 1.21 2.74
CA THR A 108 7.32 1.26 1.32
C THR A 108 7.45 2.69 0.82
N SER A 109 8.36 2.91 -0.12
CA SER A 109 8.57 4.22 -0.74
C SER A 109 7.41 4.66 -1.63
N GLY A 110 6.68 3.72 -2.24
CA GLY A 110 5.49 3.95 -3.05
C GLY A 110 4.33 3.05 -2.63
N GLU A 111 3.10 3.53 -2.79
CA GLU A 111 1.90 2.75 -2.51
C GLU A 111 1.90 1.45 -3.31
N HIS A 112 1.52 0.33 -2.67
CA HIS A 112 1.43 -0.98 -3.31
C HIS A 112 0.58 -0.92 -4.58
N CYS A 113 1.09 -1.44 -5.67
CA CYS A 113 0.28 -1.70 -6.86
C CYS A 113 -0.78 -2.79 -6.58
N PRO A 114 -1.81 -2.96 -7.43
CA PRO A 114 -2.85 -3.98 -7.23
C PRO A 114 -2.32 -5.40 -7.01
N MET A 115 -1.23 -5.82 -7.67
CA MET A 115 -0.60 -7.12 -7.47
C MET A 115 -0.06 -7.26 -6.04
N CYS A 116 0.68 -6.27 -5.57
CA CYS A 116 1.31 -6.28 -4.25
C CYS A 116 0.25 -6.15 -3.14
N ALA A 117 -0.76 -5.28 -3.31
CA ALA A 117 -1.87 -5.13 -2.37
C ALA A 117 -2.67 -6.43 -2.19
N ALA A 118 -2.96 -7.12 -3.30
CA ALA A 118 -3.62 -8.41 -3.24
C ALA A 118 -2.74 -9.47 -2.56
N GLY A 119 -1.45 -9.56 -2.92
CA GLY A 119 -0.50 -10.47 -2.30
C GLY A 119 -0.37 -10.26 -0.80
N HIS A 120 -0.22 -9.00 -0.36
CA HIS A 120 -0.17 -8.59 1.05
C HIS A 120 -1.40 -9.09 1.84
N ALA A 121 -2.60 -8.83 1.30
CA ALA A 121 -3.85 -9.25 1.94
C ALA A 121 -4.00 -10.78 1.98
N TRP A 122 -3.66 -11.49 0.88
CA TRP A 122 -3.77 -12.94 0.80
C TRP A 122 -2.87 -13.65 1.81
N VAL A 123 -1.69 -13.12 2.11
CA VAL A 123 -0.79 -13.73 3.09
C VAL A 123 -1.08 -13.29 4.53
N GLY A 124 -2.01 -12.37 4.73
CA GLY A 124 -2.44 -11.91 6.05
C GLY A 124 -1.43 -11.00 6.75
N LEU A 125 -0.65 -10.21 5.99
CA LEU A 125 0.19 -9.15 6.55
C LEU A 125 -0.68 -8.02 7.13
N GLY A 126 -0.13 -7.31 8.13
CA GLY A 126 -0.83 -6.27 8.87
C GLY A 126 -0.84 -4.91 8.17
N ARG A 127 -0.37 -3.87 8.87
CA ARG A 127 -0.37 -2.46 8.44
C ARG A 127 0.57 -2.20 7.27
N ILE A 128 0.16 -1.30 6.37
CA ILE A 128 1.03 -0.71 5.35
C ILE A 128 1.22 0.78 5.65
N VAL A 129 2.47 1.27 5.52
CA VAL A 129 2.80 2.69 5.55
C VAL A 129 3.60 3.05 4.30
N TYR A 130 3.17 4.08 3.57
CA TYR A 130 3.83 4.45 2.32
C TYR A 130 4.22 5.93 2.25
N ALA A 131 5.32 6.23 1.55
CA ALA A 131 5.80 7.60 1.38
C ALA A 131 5.03 8.38 0.31
N THR A 132 4.72 7.76 -0.84
CA THR A 132 4.01 8.40 -1.95
C THR A 132 2.87 7.52 -2.46
N SER A 133 1.76 8.16 -2.85
CA SER A 133 0.60 7.44 -3.36
C SER A 133 0.72 7.10 -4.85
N SER A 134 -0.04 6.10 -5.28
CA SER A 134 -0.22 5.74 -6.69
C SER A 134 -0.82 6.89 -7.51
N GLU A 135 -1.66 7.72 -6.88
CA GLU A 135 -2.23 8.92 -7.50
C GLU A 135 -1.15 9.97 -7.77
N GLN A 136 -0.28 10.28 -6.79
CA GLN A 136 0.83 11.21 -6.97
C GLN A 136 1.75 10.77 -8.09
N LEU A 137 2.17 9.50 -8.11
CA LEU A 137 3.02 8.98 -9.19
C LEU A 137 2.34 9.08 -10.55
N THR A 138 1.06 8.78 -10.65
CA THR A 138 0.28 8.87 -11.89
C THR A 138 0.24 10.31 -12.40
N GLN A 139 0.00 11.29 -11.52
CA GLN A 139 0.00 12.70 -11.85
C GLN A 139 1.37 13.18 -12.36
N TRP A 140 2.44 12.85 -11.64
CA TRP A 140 3.80 13.22 -12.04
C TRP A 140 4.20 12.58 -13.38
N ARG A 141 3.88 11.31 -13.62
CA ARG A 141 4.15 10.70 -14.93
C ARG A 141 3.41 11.38 -16.06
N ALA A 142 2.16 11.80 -15.84
CA ALA A 142 1.38 12.56 -16.82
C ALA A 142 2.00 13.95 -17.09
N GLU A 143 2.45 14.65 -16.05
CA GLU A 143 3.15 15.94 -16.16
C GLU A 143 4.44 15.82 -17.01
N TRP A 144 5.16 14.71 -16.89
CA TRP A 144 6.39 14.47 -17.67
C TRP A 144 6.15 13.89 -19.05
N GLY A 145 4.91 13.58 -19.42
CA GLY A 145 4.59 12.93 -20.70
C GLY A 145 5.02 11.48 -20.78
N ALA A 146 5.25 10.81 -19.64
CA ALA A 146 5.57 9.40 -19.60
C ALA A 146 4.33 8.53 -19.95
N PRO A 147 4.53 7.36 -20.59
CA PRO A 147 3.43 6.47 -20.92
C PRO A 147 2.71 5.99 -19.64
N PRO A 148 1.38 5.75 -19.71
CA PRO A 148 0.63 5.25 -18.57
C PRO A 148 1.12 3.85 -18.15
N SER A 149 0.90 3.50 -16.87
CA SER A 149 1.13 2.13 -16.40
C SER A 149 0.20 1.14 -17.12
N PRO A 150 0.64 -0.08 -17.43
CA PRO A 150 -0.24 -1.13 -17.95
C PRO A 150 -1.25 -1.64 -16.92
N VAL A 151 -1.06 -1.31 -15.65
CA VAL A 151 -1.94 -1.69 -14.54
C VAL A 151 -2.64 -0.44 -14.00
N ALA A 152 -3.96 -0.54 -13.76
CA ALA A 152 -4.74 0.55 -13.19
C ALA A 152 -4.17 0.96 -11.81
N PRO A 153 -3.95 2.26 -11.54
CA PRO A 153 -3.37 2.74 -10.29
C PRO A 153 -4.43 2.81 -9.18
N LEU A 154 -4.98 1.64 -8.82
CA LEU A 154 -5.98 1.55 -7.76
C LEU A 154 -5.30 1.73 -6.39
N PRO A 155 -5.91 2.50 -5.47
CA PRO A 155 -5.42 2.59 -4.10
C PRO A 155 -5.55 1.24 -3.40
N ILE A 156 -4.69 0.97 -2.42
CA ILE A 156 -4.63 -0.31 -1.69
C ILE A 156 -6.02 -0.75 -1.22
N ASN A 157 -6.79 0.14 -0.60
CA ASN A 157 -8.10 -0.22 -0.03
C ASN A 157 -9.20 -0.46 -1.06
N ALA A 158 -8.98 -0.14 -2.34
CA ALA A 158 -9.87 -0.59 -3.42
C ALA A 158 -9.63 -2.07 -3.77
N VAL A 159 -8.42 -2.60 -3.51
CA VAL A 159 -8.04 -3.99 -3.77
C VAL A 159 -8.16 -4.83 -2.49
N ALA A 160 -7.71 -4.29 -1.36
CA ALA A 160 -7.65 -4.93 -0.05
C ALA A 160 -8.34 -4.07 1.03
N PRO A 161 -9.69 -4.03 1.09
CA PRO A 161 -10.45 -3.10 1.93
C PRO A 161 -10.19 -3.22 3.44
N GLY A 162 -9.74 -4.39 3.90
CA GLY A 162 -9.51 -4.68 5.32
C GLY A 162 -8.09 -4.37 5.81
N VAL A 163 -7.16 -3.99 4.94
CA VAL A 163 -5.77 -3.70 5.32
C VAL A 163 -5.69 -2.30 5.92
N PRO A 164 -5.12 -2.13 7.14
CA PRO A 164 -4.84 -0.80 7.69
C PRO A 164 -3.73 -0.12 6.87
N VAL A 165 -3.98 1.10 6.41
CA VAL A 165 -3.07 1.83 5.53
C VAL A 165 -2.91 3.26 5.99
N ASP A 166 -1.67 3.74 6.08
CA ASP A 166 -1.32 5.13 6.38
C ASP A 166 -0.35 5.68 5.32
N GLY A 167 -0.57 6.91 4.92
CA GLY A 167 0.18 7.60 3.88
C GLY A 167 -0.71 8.57 3.09
N PRO A 168 -0.13 9.34 2.18
CA PRO A 168 1.32 9.51 1.95
C PRO A 168 2.01 10.32 3.06
N ALA A 169 3.36 10.28 3.10
CA ALA A 169 4.21 11.11 3.95
C ALA A 169 4.68 12.36 3.19
N PRO A 170 4.10 13.55 3.43
CA PRO A 170 4.44 14.76 2.66
C PRO A 170 5.92 15.13 2.72
N GLU A 171 6.58 14.82 3.85
CA GLU A 171 7.99 15.12 4.10
C GLU A 171 8.94 14.40 3.13
N LEU A 172 8.49 13.33 2.51
CA LEU A 172 9.28 12.51 1.57
C LEU A 172 8.86 12.69 0.11
N ALA A 173 7.81 13.47 -0.16
CA ALA A 173 7.24 13.63 -1.50
C ALA A 173 8.25 14.16 -2.52
N ASP A 174 9.02 15.21 -2.16
CA ASP A 174 9.99 15.82 -3.08
C ASP A 174 11.15 14.87 -3.40
N ALA A 175 11.64 14.15 -2.39
CA ALA A 175 12.70 13.16 -2.58
C ALA A 175 12.24 12.04 -3.53
N MET A 176 11.06 11.50 -3.31
CA MET A 176 10.52 10.45 -4.17
C MET A 176 10.18 10.95 -5.58
N ARG A 177 9.65 12.19 -5.70
CA ARG A 177 9.40 12.80 -7.01
C ARG A 177 10.67 12.90 -7.84
N ALA A 178 11.79 13.30 -7.22
CA ALA A 178 13.09 13.40 -7.92
C ALA A 178 13.56 12.02 -8.43
N LEU A 179 13.41 10.96 -7.64
CA LEU A 179 13.75 9.59 -8.05
C LEU A 179 12.88 9.10 -9.21
N TYR A 180 11.57 9.33 -9.13
CA TYR A 180 10.64 8.98 -10.20
C TYR A 180 10.89 9.78 -11.48
N GLU A 181 11.18 11.08 -11.37
CA GLU A 181 11.52 11.92 -12.52
C GLU A 181 12.77 11.39 -13.24
N ALA A 182 13.81 11.04 -12.50
CA ALA A 182 15.05 10.49 -13.05
C ALA A 182 14.83 9.16 -13.81
N LYS A 183 13.82 8.38 -13.41
CA LYS A 183 13.52 7.09 -14.06
C LYS A 183 12.50 7.18 -15.19
N PHE A 184 11.42 7.95 -14.98
CA PHE A 184 10.22 7.88 -15.83
C PHE A 184 10.08 9.05 -16.80
N ARG A 185 10.80 10.15 -16.61
CA ARG A 185 10.78 11.26 -17.56
C ARG A 185 11.56 10.85 -18.81
N PRO A 186 10.93 10.93 -20.02
CA PRO A 186 11.55 10.59 -21.30
C PRO A 186 12.78 11.42 -21.63
#